data_6c675b08c5d234b09ffe2c593729c311
#
_entry.id   6c675b08c5d234b09ffe2c593729c311
#
_cell.length_a   1.000
_cell.length_b   1.000
_cell.length_c   1.000
_cell.angle_alpha   90.00
_cell.angle_beta   90.00
_cell.angle_gamma   90.00
#
_symmetry.space_group_name_H-M   'P 1'
#
loop_
_entity.id
_entity.type
_entity.pdbx_description
1 polymer ?
#
loop_
_entity_poly.entity_id
_entity_poly.type
_entity_poly.pdbx_seq_one_letter_code
_entity_poly.pdbx_strand_id
1 'polypeptide(L)'
;MRNNIETALIDNGFKGDELAVIKALLLGQKKDISKDMYDDYASAGVIHILAVSGXHVGIXLMLLQLILSPLFRFKHGNVFKTVLIVLFLWCFAIIAGLSPSVXRAVTMFSFLAVALNLKRKTSTLNTLFLSALVILLVQPQFLFSVGFQLSYLAVFSIILLQPKLSKLIPRPKYYISRILWGVFTVTIAAQIGVLPLSLFXFHQFPGLFFVTNLXIIPFLGIILGYGLLCISLALLGILPSFIAEGFRLVIGFMNSVISWVAQQNSFVFKEIPFSEIQTIVTYVLIGTILISIQRFKTKXFIYILCAVVIFQLGFMYESYTXKTTEEFVVFQQTAQTVIGXKKGEHFEVSLKDSSSSSFTRQLVSNYIVGSHLDSVSTVPLKNVYQFKGNRIYVIDSLGVYSSDFSNATIILSNSPKINLNRLIDSISPERIIADGNNYKSYVKRWKATAKHKKLPFHPTGEKGAFLIKD
;
A
#
# COMPACT_ATOMS: atom_id res chain seq x y z
N MET A 1 20.34 17.24 -6.16
CA MET A 1 20.61 16.13 -7.08
C MET A 1 19.37 15.72 -7.88
N ARG A 2 18.25 15.32 -7.23
CA ARG A 2 17.00 14.94 -7.95
C ARG A 2 16.52 16.02 -8.90
N ASN A 3 16.49 17.29 -8.45
CA ASN A 3 16.05 18.41 -9.29
C ASN A 3 16.94 18.59 -10.52
N ASN A 4 18.25 18.38 -10.36
CA ASN A 4 19.18 18.46 -11.49
C ASN A 4 18.92 17.36 -12.52
N ILE A 5 18.62 16.15 -12.06
CA ILE A 5 18.25 15.02 -12.94
C ILE A 5 16.94 15.35 -13.69
N GLU A 6 15.94 15.84 -12.95
CA GLU A 6 14.65 16.23 -13.53
C GLU A 6 14.83 17.32 -14.61
N THR A 7 15.57 18.37 -14.30
CA THR A 7 15.86 19.45 -15.26
C THR A 7 16.55 18.89 -16.49
N ALA A 8 17.59 18.07 -16.31
CA ALA A 8 18.33 17.46 -17.42
C ALA A 8 17.43 16.60 -18.32
N LEU A 9 16.47 15.86 -17.73
CA LEU A 9 15.51 15.07 -18.52
C LEU A 9 14.55 15.98 -19.30
N ILE A 10 14.03 17.04 -18.66
CA ILE A 10 13.13 18.00 -19.31
C ILE A 10 13.84 18.69 -20.49
N ASP A 11 15.08 19.11 -20.29
CA ASP A 11 15.90 19.78 -21.34
C ASP A 11 16.12 18.85 -22.54
N ASN A 12 16.08 17.53 -22.32
CA ASN A 12 16.24 16.53 -23.39
C ASN A 12 14.89 16.00 -23.92
N GLY A 13 13.79 16.72 -23.65
CA GLY A 13 12.48 16.47 -24.25
C GLY A 13 11.57 15.49 -23.54
N PHE A 14 11.94 14.97 -22.36
CA PHE A 14 11.05 14.12 -21.58
C PHE A 14 9.99 14.96 -20.88
N LYS A 15 8.71 14.58 -21.01
CA LYS A 15 7.60 15.37 -20.45
C LYS A 15 6.37 14.48 -20.19
N GLY A 16 5.39 15.02 -19.46
CA GLY A 16 4.11 14.37 -19.23
C GLY A 16 4.26 13.02 -18.49
N ASP A 17 3.45 12.07 -18.89
CA ASP A 17 3.35 10.75 -18.27
C ASP A 17 4.66 9.95 -18.36
N GLU A 18 5.40 10.10 -19.46
CA GLU A 18 6.69 9.42 -19.64
C GLU A 18 7.70 9.88 -18.58
N LEU A 19 7.81 11.19 -18.39
CA LEU A 19 8.69 11.76 -17.36
C LEU A 19 8.25 11.34 -15.96
N ALA A 20 6.93 11.33 -15.68
CA ALA A 20 6.38 10.90 -14.40
C ALA A 20 6.76 9.44 -14.09
N VAL A 21 6.64 8.56 -15.09
CA VAL A 21 7.00 7.13 -14.93
C VAL A 21 8.51 6.97 -14.76
N ILE A 22 9.33 7.67 -15.54
CA ILE A 22 10.79 7.64 -15.40
C ILE A 22 11.21 8.08 -13.99
N LYS A 23 10.60 9.17 -13.48
CA LYS A 23 10.87 9.67 -12.12
C LYS A 23 10.45 8.65 -11.06
N ALA A 24 9.32 7.97 -11.25
CA ALA A 24 8.85 6.93 -10.32
C ALA A 24 9.80 5.73 -10.31
N LEU A 25 10.17 5.22 -11.50
CA LEU A 25 10.99 4.02 -11.67
C LEU A 25 12.43 4.20 -11.18
N LEU A 26 13.04 5.36 -11.48
CA LEU A 26 14.49 5.58 -11.27
C LEU A 26 14.79 6.44 -10.04
N LEU A 27 13.90 7.39 -9.69
CA LEU A 27 14.12 8.33 -8.59
C LEU A 27 13.17 8.10 -7.41
N GLY A 28 12.22 7.18 -7.53
CA GLY A 28 11.24 6.89 -6.49
C GLY A 28 10.23 8.02 -6.26
N GLN A 29 10.08 8.95 -7.22
CA GLN A 29 9.19 10.12 -7.10
C GLN A 29 7.85 9.83 -7.79
N LYS A 30 6.78 9.70 -7.00
CA LYS A 30 5.44 9.35 -7.50
C LYS A 30 4.48 10.54 -7.58
N LYS A 31 4.92 11.74 -7.19
CA LYS A 31 4.05 12.92 -7.07
C LYS A 31 3.35 13.29 -8.37
N ASP A 32 4.03 13.06 -9.49
CA ASP A 32 3.57 13.49 -10.82
C ASP A 32 2.79 12.40 -11.56
N ILE A 33 2.63 11.22 -10.95
CA ILE A 33 1.81 10.15 -11.52
C ILE A 33 0.34 10.59 -11.44
N SER A 34 -0.33 10.65 -12.59
CA SER A 34 -1.76 10.97 -12.64
C SER A 34 -2.59 9.88 -11.99
N LYS A 35 -3.77 10.23 -11.53
CA LYS A 35 -4.69 9.25 -10.90
C LYS A 35 -5.03 8.14 -11.89
N ASP A 36 -5.33 8.50 -13.13
CA ASP A 36 -5.71 7.52 -14.16
C ASP A 36 -4.58 6.51 -14.40
N MET A 37 -3.34 7.00 -14.49
CA MET A 37 -2.17 6.13 -14.64
C MET A 37 -1.97 5.24 -13.40
N TYR A 38 -2.13 5.80 -12.21
CA TYR A 38 -2.04 5.03 -10.96
C TYR A 38 -3.09 3.88 -10.98
N ASP A 39 -4.32 4.20 -11.37
CA ASP A 39 -5.43 3.24 -11.43
C ASP A 39 -5.16 2.16 -12.51
N ASP A 40 -4.60 2.53 -13.65
CA ASP A 40 -4.19 1.57 -14.69
C ASP A 40 -3.14 0.57 -14.15
N TYR A 41 -2.08 1.08 -13.50
CA TYR A 41 -1.02 0.23 -12.94
C TYR A 41 -1.56 -0.68 -11.83
N ALA A 42 -2.50 -0.18 -11.02
CA ALA A 42 -3.13 -0.98 -9.96
C ALA A 42 -4.02 -2.07 -10.55
N SER A 43 -4.84 -1.72 -11.56
CA SER A 43 -5.76 -2.65 -12.23
C SER A 43 -5.01 -3.73 -13.02
N ALA A 44 -3.85 -3.39 -13.58
CA ALA A 44 -2.99 -4.35 -14.28
C ALA A 44 -2.14 -5.21 -13.31
N GLY A 45 -2.16 -4.90 -11.99
CA GLY A 45 -1.41 -5.66 -10.98
C GLY A 45 0.07 -5.34 -10.90
N VAL A 46 0.48 -4.18 -11.44
CA VAL A 46 1.91 -3.79 -11.51
C VAL A 46 2.20 -2.47 -10.79
N ILE A 47 1.35 -2.06 -9.88
CA ILE A 47 1.54 -0.84 -9.08
C ILE A 47 2.90 -0.84 -8.35
N HIS A 48 3.39 -2.03 -7.99
CA HIS A 48 4.68 -2.22 -7.32
C HIS A 48 5.87 -1.81 -8.21
N ILE A 49 5.69 -1.73 -9.53
CA ILE A 49 6.73 -1.25 -10.47
C ILE A 49 6.91 0.27 -10.32
N LEU A 50 5.82 1.03 -10.12
CA LEU A 50 5.91 2.49 -9.86
C LEU A 50 6.55 2.83 -8.51
N ALA A 51 6.74 1.83 -7.66
CA ALA A 51 7.47 1.99 -6.40
C ALA A 51 8.82 1.30 -6.58
N VAL A 52 9.92 1.99 -6.34
CA VAL A 52 11.23 1.34 -6.36
C VAL A 52 11.16 0.13 -5.42
N SER A 53 11.36 -1.04 -5.97
CA SER A 53 11.14 -2.33 -5.30
C SER A 53 12.42 -3.14 -5.19
N GLY A 54 12.35 -4.27 -4.52
CA GLY A 54 13.44 -5.24 -4.50
C GLY A 54 13.95 -5.63 -5.91
N UNK A 55 13.21 -5.63 -6.83
CA UNK A 55 13.51 -5.85 -8.07
C UNK A 55 14.41 -4.95 -8.60
N HIS A 56 14.04 -3.80 -8.55
CA HIS A 56 14.90 -2.68 -9.01
C HIS A 56 16.31 -2.76 -8.39
N VAL A 57 16.36 -2.93 -7.08
CA VAL A 57 17.64 -3.03 -6.35
C VAL A 57 18.42 -4.27 -6.77
N GLY A 58 17.75 -5.41 -6.97
CA GLY A 58 18.35 -6.65 -7.47
C GLY A 58 18.94 -6.47 -8.86
N ILE A 59 18.27 -5.81 -9.76
CA ILE A 59 18.76 -5.45 -11.07
C ILE A 59 19.98 -4.51 -10.97
N UNK A 60 19.91 -3.50 -10.01
CA UNK A 60 20.85 -2.73 -9.82
C UNK A 60 21.95 -3.36 -9.44
N LEU A 61 21.93 -4.43 -8.55
CA LEU A 61 23.05 -5.24 -8.10
C LEU A 61 23.69 -6.03 -9.26
N MET A 62 22.86 -6.67 -10.07
CA MET A 62 23.36 -7.43 -11.22
C MET A 62 24.16 -6.55 -12.19
N LEU A 63 23.66 -5.37 -12.49
CA LEU A 63 24.36 -4.43 -13.39
C LEU A 63 25.71 -4.00 -12.78
N LEU A 64 25.73 -3.68 -11.49
CA LEU A 64 26.98 -3.31 -10.79
C LEU A 64 27.97 -4.48 -10.78
N GLN A 65 27.49 -5.71 -10.56
CA GLN A 65 28.36 -6.89 -10.59
C GLN A 65 28.99 -7.09 -11.97
N LEU A 66 28.23 -6.85 -13.04
CA LEU A 66 28.70 -6.96 -14.42
C LEU A 66 29.75 -5.85 -14.73
N ILE A 67 29.41 -4.59 -14.42
CA ILE A 67 30.28 -3.44 -14.69
C ILE A 67 31.59 -3.53 -13.89
N LEU A 68 31.50 -3.97 -12.64
CA LEU A 68 32.66 -4.05 -11.74
C LEU A 68 33.40 -5.41 -11.83
N SER A 69 32.97 -6.30 -12.76
CA SER A 69 33.61 -7.61 -12.93
C SER A 69 35.10 -7.55 -13.26
N PRO A 70 35.62 -6.55 -14.04
CA PRO A 70 37.07 -6.50 -14.30
C PRO A 70 37.93 -6.33 -13.04
N LEU A 71 37.37 -5.84 -11.93
CA LEU A 71 38.09 -5.67 -10.66
C LEU A 71 38.59 -7.00 -10.05
N PHE A 72 38.04 -8.15 -10.49
CA PHE A 72 38.52 -9.46 -10.04
C PHE A 72 40.00 -9.71 -10.37
N ARG A 73 40.54 -8.99 -11.34
CA ARG A 73 41.94 -9.16 -11.80
C ARG A 73 42.96 -8.61 -10.81
N PHE A 74 42.53 -7.82 -9.82
CA PHE A 74 43.46 -7.20 -8.84
C PHE A 74 43.51 -7.99 -7.52
N LYS A 75 44.61 -7.90 -6.78
CA LYS A 75 44.88 -8.68 -5.58
C LYS A 75 43.78 -8.57 -4.50
N HIS A 76 43.23 -7.37 -4.30
CA HIS A 76 42.10 -7.14 -3.35
C HIS A 76 40.83 -6.74 -4.06
N GLY A 77 40.69 -7.08 -5.32
CA GLY A 77 39.58 -6.64 -6.20
C GLY A 77 38.20 -7.05 -5.68
N ASN A 78 38.09 -8.25 -5.06
CA ASN A 78 36.82 -8.74 -4.53
C ASN A 78 36.30 -7.86 -3.38
N VAL A 79 37.18 -7.47 -2.46
CA VAL A 79 36.80 -6.61 -1.33
C VAL A 79 36.42 -5.23 -1.86
N PHE A 80 37.25 -4.65 -2.73
CA PHE A 80 37.01 -3.33 -3.34
C PHE A 80 35.69 -3.31 -4.11
N LYS A 81 35.44 -4.37 -4.92
CA LYS A 81 34.19 -4.53 -5.65
C LYS A 81 32.98 -4.56 -4.71
N THR A 82 33.05 -5.34 -3.62
CA THR A 82 31.95 -5.45 -2.64
C THR A 82 31.67 -4.08 -1.99
N VAL A 83 32.71 -3.37 -1.57
CA VAL A 83 32.58 -2.04 -0.97
C VAL A 83 31.90 -1.08 -1.95
N LEU A 84 32.35 -1.07 -3.22
CA LEU A 84 31.75 -0.21 -4.25
C LEU A 84 30.26 -0.58 -4.49
N ILE A 85 29.94 -1.86 -4.56
CA ILE A 85 28.55 -2.32 -4.74
C ILE A 85 27.68 -1.79 -3.59
N VAL A 86 28.10 -2.00 -2.35
CA VAL A 86 27.34 -1.56 -1.17
C VAL A 86 27.19 -0.04 -1.19
N LEU A 87 28.27 0.69 -1.48
CA LEU A 87 28.22 2.15 -1.56
C LEU A 87 27.21 2.64 -2.61
N PHE A 88 27.29 2.07 -3.82
CA PHE A 88 26.36 2.45 -4.92
C PHE A 88 24.91 2.10 -4.60
N LEU A 89 24.67 0.93 -3.96
CA LEU A 89 23.30 0.55 -3.55
C LEU A 89 22.73 1.55 -2.54
N TRP A 90 23.53 1.99 -1.55
CA TRP A 90 23.08 2.97 -0.57
C TRP A 90 22.93 4.37 -1.17
N CYS A 91 23.81 4.78 -2.11
CA CYS A 91 23.63 6.03 -2.86
C CYS A 91 22.31 6.00 -3.64
N PHE A 92 22.03 4.88 -4.32
CA PHE A 92 20.75 4.69 -5.01
C PHE A 92 19.57 4.76 -4.04
N ALA A 93 19.68 4.14 -2.86
CA ALA A 93 18.61 4.17 -1.84
C ALA A 93 18.29 5.60 -1.38
N ILE A 94 19.33 6.43 -1.20
CA ILE A 94 19.18 7.85 -0.80
C ILE A 94 18.47 8.62 -1.94
N ILE A 95 18.89 8.40 -3.19
CA ILE A 95 18.26 9.01 -4.36
C ILE A 95 16.80 8.57 -4.49
N ALA A 96 16.52 7.29 -4.25
CA ALA A 96 15.17 6.72 -4.34
C ALA A 96 14.28 7.06 -3.12
N GLY A 97 14.79 7.76 -2.09
CA GLY A 97 14.00 8.32 -0.99
C GLY A 97 13.85 7.45 0.24
N LEU A 98 14.66 6.39 0.39
CA LEU A 98 14.73 5.54 1.60
C LEU A 98 13.36 5.00 2.04
N SER A 99 12.48 4.68 1.06
CA SER A 99 11.19 4.06 1.37
C SER A 99 11.40 2.70 2.08
N PRO A 100 10.40 2.20 2.86
CA PRO A 100 10.55 0.90 3.54
C PRO A 100 10.95 -0.24 2.61
N SER A 101 10.43 -0.27 1.38
CA SER A 101 10.76 -1.29 0.36
C SER A 101 12.22 -1.20 -0.06
N VAL A 102 12.73 -0.03 -0.30
CA VAL A 102 14.11 0.22 -0.70
C VAL A 102 15.07 -0.08 0.44
N UNK A 103 14.87 0.36 1.46
CA UNK A 103 15.60 0.19 2.48
C UNK A 103 15.79 -1.11 2.77
N ARG A 104 14.69 -2.03 2.83
CA ARG A 104 14.80 -3.47 2.99
C ARG A 104 15.70 -4.11 1.92
N ALA A 105 15.41 -3.80 0.68
CA ALA A 105 16.15 -4.42 -0.43
C ALA A 105 17.64 -4.11 -0.38
N VAL A 106 18.00 -2.85 -0.15
CA VAL A 106 19.41 -2.44 -0.10
C VAL A 106 20.13 -3.09 1.09
N THR A 107 19.48 -3.17 2.25
CA THR A 107 20.04 -3.85 3.42
C THR A 107 20.27 -5.34 3.12
N MET A 108 19.26 -6.02 2.59
CA MET A 108 19.33 -7.44 2.25
C MET A 108 20.44 -7.72 1.22
N PHE A 109 20.48 -6.93 0.15
CA PHE A 109 21.48 -7.13 -0.91
C PHE A 109 22.88 -6.72 -0.46
N SER A 110 23.02 -5.78 0.48
CA SER A 110 24.33 -5.46 1.10
C SER A 110 24.85 -6.66 1.89
N PHE A 111 24.01 -7.29 2.71
CA PHE A 111 24.39 -8.51 3.42
C PHE A 111 24.75 -9.64 2.45
N LEU A 112 23.97 -9.79 1.37
CA LEU A 112 24.25 -10.81 0.37
C LEU A 112 25.59 -10.55 -0.33
N ALA A 113 25.88 -9.31 -0.72
CA ALA A 113 27.15 -8.96 -1.37
C ALA A 113 28.36 -9.27 -0.46
N VAL A 114 28.23 -8.93 0.83
CA VAL A 114 29.28 -9.23 1.81
C VAL A 114 29.46 -10.74 1.99
N ALA A 115 28.35 -11.48 2.11
CA ALA A 115 28.39 -12.93 2.30
C ALA A 115 29.03 -13.65 1.11
N LEU A 116 28.72 -13.22 -0.11
CA LEU A 116 29.33 -13.77 -1.33
C LEU A 116 30.83 -13.51 -1.36
N ASN A 117 31.29 -12.34 -0.90
CA ASN A 117 32.72 -12.02 -0.81
C ASN A 117 33.43 -12.91 0.21
N LEU A 118 32.80 -13.17 1.36
CA LEU A 118 33.34 -14.04 2.40
C LEU A 118 33.26 -15.53 2.05
N LYS A 119 32.69 -15.88 0.89
CA LYS A 119 32.51 -17.26 0.39
C LYS A 119 31.72 -18.12 1.40
N ARG A 120 30.87 -17.51 2.20
CA ARG A 120 30.02 -18.22 3.17
C ARG A 120 28.74 -18.70 2.52
N LYS A 121 28.35 -19.92 2.83
CA LYS A 121 27.04 -20.45 2.46
C LYS A 121 25.99 -19.74 3.33
N THR A 122 25.25 -18.82 2.75
CA THR A 122 24.19 -18.11 3.46
C THR A 122 22.84 -18.65 3.06
N SER A 123 22.00 -18.85 4.08
CA SER A 123 20.57 -19.10 3.83
C SER A 123 19.90 -17.76 3.46
N THR A 124 19.18 -17.76 2.35
CA THR A 124 18.41 -16.58 1.92
C THR A 124 17.39 -16.17 2.98
N LEU A 125 16.82 -17.14 3.70
CA LEU A 125 15.91 -16.86 4.84
C LEU A 125 16.62 -16.12 5.96
N ASN A 126 17.84 -16.54 6.32
CA ASN A 126 18.62 -15.86 7.36
C ASN A 126 18.93 -14.41 6.95
N THR A 127 19.28 -14.19 5.69
CA THR A 127 19.55 -12.84 5.15
C THR A 127 18.28 -11.99 5.21
N LEU A 128 17.12 -12.56 4.88
CA LEU A 128 15.83 -11.88 4.96
C LEU A 128 15.53 -11.45 6.40
N PHE A 129 15.61 -12.37 7.36
CA PHE A 129 15.33 -12.07 8.77
C PHE A 129 16.33 -11.10 9.38
N LEU A 130 17.63 -11.22 9.01
CA LEU A 130 18.65 -10.30 9.47
C LEU A 130 18.37 -8.86 8.97
N SER A 131 17.94 -8.72 7.70
CA SER A 131 17.58 -7.40 7.17
C SER A 131 16.37 -6.82 7.91
N ALA A 132 15.38 -7.65 8.24
CA ALA A 132 14.21 -7.23 9.02
C ALA A 132 14.62 -6.75 10.41
N LEU A 133 15.48 -7.54 11.09
CA LEU A 133 15.98 -7.20 12.43
C LEU A 133 16.69 -5.84 12.43
N VAL A 134 17.63 -5.64 11.48
CA VAL A 134 18.41 -4.39 11.41
C VAL A 134 17.48 -3.18 11.17
N ILE A 135 16.55 -3.31 10.23
CA ILE A 135 15.62 -2.22 9.90
C ILE A 135 14.71 -1.87 11.09
N LEU A 136 14.19 -2.90 11.78
CA LEU A 136 13.29 -2.71 12.92
C LEU A 136 14.02 -2.19 14.17
N LEU A 137 15.33 -2.48 14.31
CA LEU A 137 16.14 -1.89 15.37
C LEU A 137 16.34 -0.39 15.14
N VAL A 138 16.44 0.04 13.88
CA VAL A 138 16.61 1.47 13.53
C VAL A 138 15.26 2.19 13.55
N GLN A 139 14.22 1.57 13.02
CA GLN A 139 12.90 2.19 12.90
C GLN A 139 11.78 1.16 13.13
N PRO A 140 11.41 0.90 14.39
CA PRO A 140 10.40 -0.12 14.74
C PRO A 140 9.03 0.12 14.08
N GLN A 141 8.68 1.37 13.80
CA GLN A 141 7.39 1.76 13.22
C GLN A 141 7.17 1.16 11.83
N PHE A 142 8.24 0.76 11.12
CA PHE A 142 8.11 0.12 9.81
C PHE A 142 7.31 -1.18 9.87
N LEU A 143 7.29 -1.86 11.01
CA LEU A 143 6.49 -3.08 11.20
C LEU A 143 5.02 -2.87 10.84
N PHE A 144 4.50 -1.67 11.11
CA PHE A 144 3.09 -1.32 10.85
C PHE A 144 2.86 -0.72 9.46
N SER A 145 3.91 -0.56 8.66
CA SER A 145 3.73 -0.04 7.30
C SER A 145 3.36 -1.17 6.34
N VAL A 146 2.29 -0.97 5.57
CA VAL A 146 1.80 -1.94 4.59
C VAL A 146 2.89 -2.31 3.58
N GLY A 147 3.68 -1.32 3.15
CA GLY A 147 4.78 -1.56 2.21
C GLY A 147 5.85 -2.50 2.76
N PHE A 148 6.19 -2.39 4.06
CA PHE A 148 7.13 -3.29 4.73
C PHE A 148 6.55 -4.71 4.79
N GLN A 149 5.30 -4.83 5.28
CA GLN A 149 4.63 -6.12 5.43
C GLN A 149 4.52 -6.87 4.09
N LEU A 150 3.99 -6.21 3.06
CA LEU A 150 3.85 -6.82 1.72
C LEU A 150 5.20 -7.23 1.14
N SER A 151 6.23 -6.40 1.33
CA SER A 151 7.56 -6.69 0.79
C SER A 151 8.18 -7.93 1.44
N TYR A 152 8.10 -8.06 2.77
CA TYR A 152 8.64 -9.23 3.47
C TYR A 152 7.83 -10.49 3.19
N LEU A 153 6.49 -10.39 3.14
CA LEU A 153 5.61 -11.50 2.79
C LEU A 153 5.89 -12.01 1.37
N ALA A 154 6.06 -11.09 0.41
CA ALA A 154 6.40 -11.46 -0.97
C ALA A 154 7.70 -12.26 -1.03
N VAL A 155 8.78 -11.72 -0.45
CA VAL A 155 10.10 -12.36 -0.52
C VAL A 155 10.10 -13.69 0.25
N PHE A 156 9.49 -13.72 1.44
CA PHE A 156 9.35 -14.94 2.24
C PHE A 156 8.64 -16.03 1.43
N SER A 157 7.52 -15.69 0.81
CA SER A 157 6.74 -16.62 -0.01
C SER A 157 7.52 -17.09 -1.24
N ILE A 158 8.25 -16.19 -1.92
CA ILE A 158 9.11 -16.54 -3.04
C ILE A 158 10.15 -17.56 -2.59
N ILE A 159 10.86 -17.31 -1.49
CA ILE A 159 11.92 -18.21 -1.00
C ILE A 159 11.35 -19.61 -0.70
N LEU A 160 10.15 -19.70 -0.15
CA LEU A 160 9.55 -20.99 0.23
C LEU A 160 8.89 -21.73 -0.94
N LEU A 161 8.23 -21.00 -1.83
CA LEU A 161 7.35 -21.59 -2.87
C LEU A 161 7.99 -21.69 -4.24
N GLN A 162 8.74 -20.67 -4.66
CA GLN A 162 9.24 -20.62 -6.03
C GLN A 162 10.11 -21.85 -6.39
N PRO A 163 11.00 -22.34 -5.49
CA PRO A 163 11.79 -23.54 -5.84
C PRO A 163 10.94 -24.80 -6.04
N LYS A 164 9.77 -24.87 -5.38
CA LYS A 164 8.84 -26.00 -5.56
C LYS A 164 8.02 -25.84 -6.84
N LEU A 165 7.49 -24.63 -7.07
CA LEU A 165 6.73 -24.30 -8.28
C LEU A 165 7.57 -24.50 -9.54
N SER A 166 8.84 -24.11 -9.50
CA SER A 166 9.74 -24.23 -10.64
C SER A 166 9.98 -25.68 -11.05
N LYS A 167 9.82 -26.63 -10.11
CA LYS A 167 10.00 -28.07 -10.35
C LYS A 167 8.75 -28.78 -10.87
N LEU A 168 7.59 -28.10 -10.93
CA LEU A 168 6.33 -28.69 -11.41
C LEU A 168 6.41 -29.08 -12.89
N ILE A 169 7.25 -28.38 -13.66
CA ILE A 169 7.48 -28.67 -15.07
C ILE A 169 8.98 -28.94 -15.24
N PRO A 170 9.37 -29.92 -16.04
CA PRO A 170 10.77 -30.13 -16.38
C PRO A 170 11.40 -28.85 -16.94
N ARG A 171 12.67 -28.62 -16.65
CA ARG A 171 13.36 -27.40 -17.04
C ARG A 171 13.19 -27.12 -18.54
N PRO A 172 12.58 -26.00 -18.92
CA PRO A 172 12.33 -25.69 -20.33
C PRO A 172 13.64 -25.68 -21.15
N LYS A 173 13.56 -26.20 -22.36
CA LYS A 173 14.71 -26.35 -23.27
C LYS A 173 15.26 -24.99 -23.72
N TYR A 174 14.37 -24.08 -24.10
CA TYR A 174 14.76 -22.79 -24.69
C TYR A 174 14.99 -21.74 -23.60
N TYR A 175 15.95 -20.84 -23.85
CA TYR A 175 16.35 -19.78 -22.92
C TYR A 175 15.16 -18.85 -22.55
N ILE A 176 14.40 -18.43 -23.56
CA ILE A 176 13.24 -17.54 -23.36
C ILE A 176 12.19 -18.24 -22.51
N SER A 177 11.88 -19.51 -22.78
CA SER A 177 10.87 -20.22 -21.97
C SER A 177 11.34 -20.46 -20.54
N ARG A 178 12.64 -20.55 -20.28
CA ARG A 178 13.20 -20.62 -18.92
C ARG A 178 12.97 -19.30 -18.16
N ILE A 179 13.21 -18.15 -18.84
CA ILE A 179 12.96 -16.83 -18.25
C ILE A 179 11.47 -16.68 -17.93
N LEU A 180 10.61 -16.95 -18.90
CA LEU A 180 9.16 -16.80 -18.73
C LEU A 180 8.64 -17.71 -17.61
N TRP A 181 9.09 -18.97 -17.56
CA TRP A 181 8.71 -19.90 -16.50
C TRP A 181 9.21 -19.42 -15.12
N GLY A 182 10.44 -18.89 -15.06
CA GLY A 182 10.99 -18.30 -13.85
C GLY A 182 10.16 -17.12 -13.36
N VAL A 183 9.85 -16.18 -14.24
CA VAL A 183 9.02 -15.01 -13.91
C VAL A 183 7.62 -15.45 -13.46
N PHE A 184 7.02 -16.41 -14.16
CA PHE A 184 5.69 -16.93 -13.83
C PHE A 184 5.68 -17.52 -12.41
N THR A 185 6.65 -18.42 -12.10
CA THR A 185 6.70 -19.09 -10.80
C THR A 185 7.01 -18.10 -9.64
N VAL A 186 7.87 -17.09 -9.89
CA VAL A 186 8.13 -16.03 -8.91
C VAL A 186 6.86 -15.20 -8.68
N THR A 187 6.16 -14.83 -9.75
CA THR A 187 4.94 -14.03 -9.68
C THR A 187 3.85 -14.75 -8.87
N ILE A 188 3.62 -16.03 -9.15
CA ILE A 188 2.63 -16.84 -8.41
C ILE A 188 3.05 -17.00 -6.94
N ALA A 189 4.32 -17.28 -6.69
CA ALA A 189 4.83 -17.44 -5.32
C ALA A 189 4.64 -16.15 -4.51
N ALA A 190 5.00 -15.00 -5.10
CA ALA A 190 4.82 -13.70 -4.44
C ALA A 190 3.35 -13.44 -4.17
N GLN A 191 2.49 -13.67 -5.17
CA GLN A 191 1.05 -13.39 -5.07
C GLN A 191 0.39 -14.20 -3.94
N ILE A 192 0.74 -15.48 -3.80
CA ILE A 192 0.22 -16.32 -2.71
C ILE A 192 0.55 -15.70 -1.35
N GLY A 193 1.76 -15.16 -1.20
CA GLY A 193 2.18 -14.53 0.06
C GLY A 193 1.49 -13.22 0.35
N VAL A 194 1.27 -12.38 -0.67
CA VAL A 194 0.73 -11.03 -0.44
C VAL A 194 -0.80 -10.97 -0.56
N LEU A 195 -1.44 -11.97 -1.17
CA LEU A 195 -2.87 -11.92 -1.52
C LEU A 195 -3.78 -11.59 -0.32
N PRO A 196 -3.71 -12.31 0.84
CA PRO A 196 -4.65 -12.01 1.92
C PRO A 196 -4.51 -10.58 2.44
N LEU A 197 -3.27 -10.13 2.66
CA LEU A 197 -3.02 -8.77 3.14
C LEU A 197 -3.38 -7.71 2.07
N SER A 198 -3.17 -8.03 0.80
CA SER A 198 -3.51 -7.15 -0.31
C SER A 198 -5.04 -6.98 -0.42
N LEU A 199 -5.79 -8.06 -0.26
CA LEU A 199 -7.26 -7.99 -0.22
C LEU A 199 -7.75 -7.15 0.96
N PHE A 200 -7.17 -7.35 2.10
CA PHE A 200 -7.47 -6.55 3.29
C PHE A 200 -7.14 -5.07 3.12
N UNK A 201 -6.07 -4.84 2.41
CA UNK A 201 -5.66 -3.59 2.33
C UNK A 201 -6.19 -2.83 1.27
N PHE A 202 -6.46 -3.39 0.19
CA PHE A 202 -6.84 -2.69 -1.02
C PHE A 202 -8.23 -3.07 -1.54
N HIS A 203 -8.84 -4.14 -1.05
CA HIS A 203 -10.16 -4.63 -1.43
C HIS A 203 -10.30 -4.89 -2.94
N GLN A 204 -9.18 -5.26 -3.61
CA GLN A 204 -9.21 -5.55 -5.05
C GLN A 204 -8.17 -6.61 -5.42
N PHE A 205 -8.44 -7.31 -6.51
CA PHE A 205 -7.54 -8.34 -7.06
C PHE A 205 -7.45 -8.18 -8.58
N PRO A 206 -6.27 -7.83 -9.09
CA PRO A 206 -6.05 -7.73 -10.54
C PRO A 206 -5.79 -9.13 -11.12
N GLY A 207 -6.82 -9.76 -11.68
CA GLY A 207 -6.73 -11.15 -12.17
C GLY A 207 -5.70 -11.39 -13.27
N LEU A 208 -5.37 -10.37 -14.06
CA LEU A 208 -4.37 -10.48 -15.13
C LEU A 208 -2.96 -10.10 -14.70
N PHE A 209 -2.70 -9.99 -13.38
CA PHE A 209 -1.37 -9.61 -12.85
C PHE A 209 -0.22 -10.45 -13.45
N PHE A 210 -0.47 -11.75 -13.70
CA PHE A 210 0.57 -12.63 -14.21
C PHE A 210 0.90 -12.32 -15.68
N VAL A 211 -0.08 -11.91 -16.48
CA VAL A 211 0.12 -11.51 -17.88
C VAL A 211 1.01 -10.26 -17.94
N THR A 212 0.65 -9.25 -17.15
CA THR A 212 1.40 -7.99 -17.10
C THR A 212 2.84 -8.23 -16.62
N ASN A 213 3.00 -9.03 -15.57
CA ASN A 213 4.33 -9.35 -15.03
C ASN A 213 5.18 -10.12 -16.05
N LEU A 214 4.59 -11.07 -16.79
CA LEU A 214 5.28 -11.77 -17.86
C LEU A 214 5.72 -10.86 -19.00
N UNK A 215 5.05 -9.80 -19.07
CA UNK A 215 5.29 -8.92 -20.03
C UNK A 215 6.27 -7.94 -19.70
N ILE A 216 6.24 -7.49 -18.57
CA ILE A 216 7.05 -6.31 -18.18
C ILE A 216 8.37 -6.73 -17.49
N ILE A 217 8.31 -7.68 -16.56
CA ILE A 217 9.46 -8.00 -15.69
C ILE A 217 10.72 -8.42 -16.46
N PRO A 218 10.64 -9.25 -17.50
CA PRO A 218 11.86 -9.62 -18.25
C PRO A 218 12.58 -8.42 -18.88
N PHE A 219 11.83 -7.38 -19.22
CA PHE A 219 12.38 -6.19 -19.88
C PHE A 219 12.73 -5.10 -18.88
N LEU A 220 12.31 -5.22 -17.62
CA LEU A 220 12.55 -4.20 -16.60
C LEU A 220 14.04 -3.89 -16.42
N GLY A 221 14.90 -4.91 -16.54
CA GLY A 221 16.35 -4.72 -16.47
C GLY A 221 16.87 -3.83 -17.58
N ILE A 222 16.37 -4.04 -18.81
CA ILE A 222 16.72 -3.21 -19.97
C ILE A 222 16.20 -1.80 -19.77
N ILE A 223 14.95 -1.66 -19.33
CA ILE A 223 14.32 -0.35 -19.07
C ILE A 223 15.13 0.46 -18.03
N LEU A 224 15.51 -0.18 -16.92
CA LEU A 224 16.28 0.47 -15.87
C LEU A 224 17.69 0.82 -16.33
N GLY A 225 18.36 -0.10 -17.02
CA GLY A 225 19.70 0.15 -17.57
C GLY A 225 19.71 1.28 -18.61
N TYR A 226 18.74 1.27 -19.52
CA TYR A 226 18.56 2.33 -20.54
C TYR A 226 18.28 3.67 -19.86
N GLY A 227 17.40 3.67 -18.84
CA GLY A 227 17.07 4.88 -18.07
C GLY A 227 18.28 5.45 -17.34
N LEU A 228 19.09 4.60 -16.69
CA LEU A 228 20.31 5.03 -16.02
C LEU A 228 21.32 5.60 -17.02
N LEU A 229 21.44 5.00 -18.22
CA LEU A 229 22.27 5.50 -19.30
C LEU A 229 21.80 6.89 -19.74
N CYS A 230 20.49 7.05 -19.99
CA CYS A 230 19.90 8.33 -20.37
C CYS A 230 20.17 9.43 -19.32
N ILE A 231 19.96 9.11 -18.03
CA ILE A 231 20.23 10.05 -16.93
C ILE A 231 21.70 10.44 -16.91
N SER A 232 22.60 9.46 -17.04
CA SER A 232 24.05 9.71 -17.00
C SER A 232 24.47 10.65 -18.15
N LEU A 233 24.02 10.35 -19.37
CA LEU A 233 24.35 11.16 -20.56
C LEU A 233 23.70 12.54 -20.49
N ALA A 234 22.48 12.64 -19.95
CA ALA A 234 21.78 13.92 -19.80
C ALA A 234 22.50 14.84 -18.80
N LEU A 235 22.96 14.27 -17.66
CA LEU A 235 23.71 15.02 -16.66
C LEU A 235 25.05 15.52 -17.19
N LEU A 236 25.67 14.79 -18.14
CA LEU A 236 26.89 15.17 -18.80
C LEU A 236 26.64 16.17 -19.97
N GLY A 237 25.38 16.42 -20.31
CA GLY A 237 24.99 17.32 -21.41
C GLY A 237 25.28 16.77 -22.81
N ILE A 238 25.43 15.43 -22.94
CA ILE A 238 25.80 14.78 -24.21
C ILE A 238 24.78 13.70 -24.64
N LEU A 239 23.53 13.79 -24.16
CA LEU A 239 22.51 12.78 -24.53
C LEU A 239 22.08 12.97 -25.99
N PRO A 240 22.35 11.99 -26.88
CA PRO A 240 21.88 12.08 -28.25
C PRO A 240 20.36 11.97 -28.35
N SER A 241 19.76 12.75 -29.24
CA SER A 241 18.31 12.80 -29.43
C SER A 241 17.72 11.39 -29.75
N PHE A 242 18.42 10.61 -30.57
CA PHE A 242 17.92 9.25 -30.94
C PHE A 242 17.88 8.29 -29.74
N ILE A 243 18.78 8.45 -28.76
CA ILE A 243 18.78 7.65 -27.53
C ILE A 243 17.61 8.09 -26.64
N ALA A 244 17.39 9.40 -26.50
CA ALA A 244 16.25 9.93 -25.74
C ALA A 244 14.92 9.49 -26.35
N GLU A 245 14.80 9.59 -27.68
CA GLU A 245 13.60 9.16 -28.42
C GLU A 245 13.33 7.67 -28.25
N GLY A 246 14.38 6.84 -28.40
CA GLY A 246 14.28 5.40 -28.18
C GLY A 246 13.77 5.05 -26.79
N PHE A 247 14.27 5.74 -25.77
CA PHE A 247 13.81 5.48 -24.39
C PHE A 247 12.35 5.92 -24.19
N ARG A 248 11.94 7.05 -24.77
CA ARG A 248 10.52 7.49 -24.74
C ARG A 248 9.61 6.44 -25.36
N LEU A 249 10.01 5.87 -26.52
CA LEU A 249 9.23 4.80 -27.18
C LEU A 249 9.09 3.57 -26.27
N VAL A 250 10.16 3.17 -25.59
CA VAL A 250 10.14 2.01 -24.68
C VAL A 250 9.18 2.26 -23.51
N ILE A 251 9.24 3.43 -22.89
CA ILE A 251 8.34 3.78 -21.76
C ILE A 251 6.89 3.89 -22.27
N GLY A 252 6.68 4.55 -23.43
CA GLY A 252 5.36 4.67 -24.05
C GLY A 252 4.75 3.30 -24.36
N PHE A 253 5.55 2.38 -24.91
CA PHE A 253 5.11 1.00 -25.18
C PHE A 253 4.72 0.30 -23.89
N MET A 254 5.56 0.39 -22.85
CA MET A 254 5.27 -0.20 -21.55
C MET A 254 3.93 0.32 -20.99
N ASN A 255 3.74 1.64 -21.01
CA ASN A 255 2.50 2.27 -20.55
C ASN A 255 1.28 1.79 -21.36
N SER A 256 1.44 1.66 -22.69
CA SER A 256 0.35 1.18 -23.57
C SER A 256 -0.06 -0.27 -23.22
N VAL A 257 0.91 -1.14 -23.00
CA VAL A 257 0.63 -2.54 -22.60
C VAL A 257 -0.12 -2.56 -21.26
N ILE A 258 0.32 -1.77 -20.28
CA ILE A 258 -0.30 -1.71 -18.95
C ILE A 258 -1.74 -1.18 -19.05
N SER A 259 -1.94 -0.09 -19.80
CA SER A 259 -3.27 0.49 -20.00
C SER A 259 -4.20 -0.48 -20.73
N TRP A 260 -3.69 -1.21 -21.74
CA TRP A 260 -4.48 -2.22 -22.44
C TRP A 260 -4.95 -3.33 -21.49
N VAL A 261 -4.07 -3.84 -20.62
CA VAL A 261 -4.46 -4.85 -19.61
C VAL A 261 -5.46 -4.26 -18.63
N ALA A 262 -5.23 -3.03 -18.16
CA ALA A 262 -6.11 -2.34 -17.19
C ALA A 262 -7.54 -2.18 -17.71
N GLN A 263 -7.71 -2.03 -19.04
CA GLN A 263 -9.00 -1.88 -19.68
C GLN A 263 -9.81 -3.20 -19.72
N GLN A 264 -9.20 -4.34 -19.37
CA GLN A 264 -9.89 -5.64 -19.33
C GLN A 264 -10.66 -5.75 -18.00
N ASN A 265 -11.71 -4.93 -17.84
CA ASN A 265 -12.45 -4.76 -16.59
C ASN A 265 -13.02 -6.07 -16.03
N SER A 266 -13.34 -7.04 -16.89
CA SER A 266 -13.88 -8.35 -16.49
C SER A 266 -12.92 -9.15 -15.61
N PHE A 267 -11.62 -8.81 -15.64
CA PHE A 267 -10.58 -9.52 -14.88
C PHE A 267 -10.05 -8.70 -13.70
N VAL A 268 -10.61 -7.53 -13.45
CA VAL A 268 -10.24 -6.73 -12.27
C VAL A 268 -11.38 -6.84 -11.26
N PHE A 269 -11.15 -7.66 -10.24
CA PHE A 269 -12.11 -7.88 -9.17
C PHE A 269 -11.95 -6.77 -8.13
N LYS A 270 -12.91 -5.84 -8.10
CA LYS A 270 -12.92 -4.70 -7.18
C LYS A 270 -13.97 -4.90 -6.09
N GLU A 271 -13.85 -4.10 -5.04
CA GLU A 271 -14.83 -4.09 -3.96
C GLU A 271 -15.00 -5.47 -3.30
N ILE A 272 -13.86 -6.18 -3.11
CA ILE A 272 -13.85 -7.47 -2.40
C ILE A 272 -13.84 -7.18 -0.90
N PRO A 273 -14.91 -7.49 -0.18
CA PRO A 273 -14.87 -7.31 1.28
C PRO A 273 -13.95 -8.35 1.90
N PHE A 274 -12.99 -7.90 2.67
CA PHE A 274 -12.00 -8.80 3.29
C PHE A 274 -11.53 -8.20 4.61
N SER A 275 -11.83 -8.91 5.70
CA SER A 275 -11.59 -8.42 7.06
C SER A 275 -10.27 -8.93 7.65
N GLU A 276 -9.92 -8.40 8.83
CA GLU A 276 -8.75 -8.86 9.57
C GLU A 276 -8.84 -10.35 9.93
N ILE A 277 -10.02 -10.80 10.37
CA ILE A 277 -10.25 -12.23 10.72
C ILE A 277 -10.07 -13.10 9.48
N GLN A 278 -10.68 -12.69 8.35
CA GLN A 278 -10.55 -13.41 7.08
C GLN A 278 -9.08 -13.48 6.63
N THR A 279 -8.32 -12.41 6.84
CA THR A 279 -6.88 -12.37 6.53
C THR A 279 -6.12 -13.41 7.36
N ILE A 280 -6.35 -13.45 8.67
CA ILE A 280 -5.68 -14.37 9.59
C ILE A 280 -5.99 -15.82 9.22
N VAL A 281 -7.28 -16.16 9.06
CA VAL A 281 -7.67 -17.55 8.77
C VAL A 281 -7.18 -18.00 7.39
N THR A 282 -7.07 -17.06 6.42
CA THR A 282 -6.49 -17.37 5.10
C THR A 282 -5.00 -17.68 5.22
N TYR A 283 -4.24 -16.91 6.02
CA TYR A 283 -2.82 -17.22 6.25
C TYR A 283 -2.63 -18.54 7.00
N VAL A 284 -3.52 -18.87 7.95
CA VAL A 284 -3.50 -20.19 8.64
C VAL A 284 -3.70 -21.31 7.61
N LEU A 285 -4.67 -21.14 6.72
CA LEU A 285 -4.94 -22.14 5.66
C LEU A 285 -3.73 -22.28 4.72
N ILE A 286 -3.20 -21.17 4.21
CA ILE A 286 -2.02 -21.19 3.32
C ILE A 286 -0.84 -21.87 4.02
N GLY A 287 -0.53 -21.47 5.25
CA GLY A 287 0.58 -22.03 6.02
C GLY A 287 0.42 -23.54 6.26
N THR A 288 -0.80 -23.98 6.61
CA THR A 288 -1.09 -25.39 6.82
C THR A 288 -0.90 -26.20 5.53
N ILE A 289 -1.40 -25.67 4.40
CA ILE A 289 -1.21 -26.33 3.09
C ILE A 289 0.29 -26.46 2.77
N LEU A 290 1.06 -25.39 2.96
CA LEU A 290 2.50 -25.36 2.65
C LEU A 290 3.30 -26.35 3.49
N ILE A 291 2.98 -26.46 4.78
CA ILE A 291 3.63 -27.40 5.68
C ILE A 291 3.25 -28.85 5.29
N SER A 292 1.99 -29.06 4.97
CA SER A 292 1.46 -30.39 4.63
C SER A 292 2.03 -30.94 3.34
N ILE A 293 2.23 -30.09 2.33
CA ILE A 293 2.83 -30.48 1.06
C ILE A 293 4.29 -30.96 1.22
N GLN A 294 4.99 -30.47 2.26
CA GLN A 294 6.39 -30.86 2.51
C GLN A 294 6.50 -32.27 3.14
N ARG A 295 5.45 -32.76 3.76
CA ARG A 295 5.48 -34.01 4.53
C ARG A 295 4.22 -34.85 4.25
N PHE A 296 4.07 -35.31 3.00
CA PHE A 296 2.92 -36.14 2.61
C PHE A 296 2.68 -37.30 3.58
N LYS A 297 1.87 -37.05 4.61
CA LYS A 297 1.42 -38.05 5.59
C LYS A 297 -0.08 -37.86 5.80
N THR A 298 -0.78 -38.93 6.13
CA THR A 298 -2.24 -38.92 6.39
C THR A 298 -2.64 -37.82 7.37
N LYS A 299 -1.82 -37.60 8.38
CA LYS A 299 -2.03 -36.52 9.34
C LYS A 299 -2.02 -35.09 8.73
N UNK A 300 -1.39 -34.73 7.73
CA UNK A 300 -1.35 -33.64 7.17
C UNK A 300 -2.54 -33.30 6.63
N PHE A 301 -3.21 -34.35 6.00
CA PHE A 301 -4.55 -34.15 5.41
C PHE A 301 -5.57 -33.70 6.45
N ILE A 302 -5.54 -34.27 7.62
CA ILE A 302 -6.41 -33.86 8.73
C ILE A 302 -6.18 -32.38 9.10
N TYR A 303 -4.92 -31.94 9.13
CA TYR A 303 -4.61 -30.51 9.44
C TYR A 303 -5.17 -29.57 8.37
N ILE A 304 -5.09 -29.97 7.09
CA ILE A 304 -5.69 -29.19 6.00
C ILE A 304 -7.22 -29.10 6.20
N LEU A 305 -7.87 -30.22 6.50
CA LEU A 305 -9.33 -30.23 6.75
C LEU A 305 -9.69 -29.33 7.92
N CYS A 306 -8.95 -29.41 9.03
CA CYS A 306 -9.16 -28.51 10.18
C CYS A 306 -8.97 -27.04 9.79
N ALA A 307 -7.93 -26.73 9.00
CA ALA A 307 -7.68 -25.36 8.54
C ALA A 307 -8.80 -24.86 7.61
N VAL A 308 -9.34 -25.75 6.74
CA VAL A 308 -10.49 -25.42 5.89
C VAL A 308 -11.73 -25.12 6.74
N VAL A 309 -11.99 -25.93 7.77
CA VAL A 309 -13.11 -25.67 8.68
C VAL A 309 -12.94 -24.35 9.42
N ILE A 310 -11.73 -24.08 9.94
CA ILE A 310 -11.42 -22.80 10.60
C ILE A 310 -11.64 -21.62 9.63
N PHE A 311 -11.18 -21.77 8.38
CA PHE A 311 -11.37 -20.78 7.32
C PHE A 311 -12.87 -20.52 7.09
N GLN A 312 -13.67 -21.57 6.92
CA GLN A 312 -15.11 -21.45 6.71
C GLN A 312 -15.81 -20.79 7.92
N LEU A 313 -15.45 -21.21 9.15
CA LEU A 313 -16.00 -20.61 10.36
C LEU A 313 -15.65 -19.13 10.49
N GLY A 314 -14.44 -18.75 10.12
CA GLY A 314 -14.02 -17.35 10.11
C GLY A 314 -14.87 -16.50 9.14
N PHE A 315 -15.12 -17.02 7.95
CA PHE A 315 -15.98 -16.33 6.96
C PHE A 315 -17.44 -16.27 7.42
N MET A 316 -17.96 -17.35 8.02
CA MET A 316 -19.32 -17.38 8.56
C MET A 316 -19.49 -16.38 9.72
N TYR A 317 -18.52 -16.34 10.62
CA TYR A 317 -18.50 -15.40 11.76
C TYR A 317 -18.55 -13.95 11.26
N GLU A 318 -17.71 -13.64 10.28
CA GLU A 318 -17.65 -12.29 9.71
C GLU A 318 -18.96 -11.91 9.03
N SER A 319 -19.53 -12.82 8.26
CA SER A 319 -20.84 -12.61 7.62
C SER A 319 -21.94 -12.37 8.66
N TYR A 320 -21.94 -13.13 9.73
CA TYR A 320 -22.91 -12.96 10.84
C TYR A 320 -22.71 -11.60 11.52
N THR A 321 -21.51 -11.28 11.87
CA THR A 321 -21.20 -10.01 12.52
C THR A 321 -21.56 -8.80 11.67
N UNK A 322 -21.26 -8.84 10.54
CA UNK A 322 -21.55 -7.92 9.74
C UNK A 322 -22.86 -7.66 9.67
N LYS A 323 -23.80 -8.62 9.63
CA LYS A 323 -25.27 -8.47 9.54
C LYS A 323 -25.92 -7.98 10.86
N THR A 324 -25.34 -8.27 11.97
CA THR A 324 -25.93 -7.98 13.29
C THR A 324 -25.41 -6.70 13.92
N THR A 325 -24.23 -6.23 13.57
CA THR A 325 -23.60 -5.04 14.18
C THR A 325 -24.28 -3.76 13.73
N GLU A 326 -24.52 -2.86 14.68
CA GLU A 326 -24.94 -1.49 14.40
C GLU A 326 -23.82 -0.53 14.74
N GLU A 327 -23.58 0.47 13.89
CA GLU A 327 -22.50 1.43 14.07
C GLU A 327 -22.96 2.83 13.70
N PHE A 328 -22.50 3.83 14.48
CA PHE A 328 -22.58 5.24 14.15
C PHE A 328 -21.18 5.75 13.90
N VAL A 329 -20.93 6.32 12.73
CA VAL A 329 -19.59 6.76 12.34
C VAL A 329 -19.59 8.24 11.94
N VAL A 330 -18.62 9.00 12.47
CA VAL A 330 -18.30 10.36 12.02
C VAL A 330 -16.99 10.25 11.25
N PHE A 331 -17.05 10.39 9.94
CA PHE A 331 -15.88 10.21 9.09
C PHE A 331 -14.91 11.38 9.21
N GLN A 332 -13.63 11.09 8.97
CA GLN A 332 -12.62 12.12 8.77
C GLN A 332 -12.64 12.57 7.31
N GLN A 333 -13.21 13.74 7.05
CA GLN A 333 -13.27 14.31 5.71
C GLN A 333 -13.06 15.82 5.79
N THR A 334 -12.14 16.33 4.97
CA THR A 334 -11.86 17.77 4.87
C THR A 334 -12.95 18.44 4.04
N ALA A 335 -13.40 19.61 4.48
CA ALA A 335 -14.35 20.48 3.78
C ALA A 335 -15.79 19.93 3.68
N GLN A 336 -16.08 18.77 4.28
CA GLN A 336 -17.47 18.25 4.30
C GLN A 336 -17.67 17.36 5.53
N THR A 337 -18.81 17.51 6.18
CA THR A 337 -19.24 16.63 7.28
C THR A 337 -19.92 15.41 6.69
N VAL A 338 -19.46 14.22 7.07
CA VAL A 338 -19.99 12.92 6.61
C VAL A 338 -20.28 12.07 7.83
N ILE A 339 -21.55 11.68 8.02
CA ILE A 339 -22.00 10.85 9.14
C ILE A 339 -22.69 9.60 8.56
N GLY A 340 -22.41 8.44 9.16
CA GLY A 340 -23.03 7.19 8.74
C GLY A 340 -23.72 6.43 9.88
N UNK A 341 -24.65 5.69 9.70
CA UNK A 341 -25.24 5.02 10.43
C UNK A 341 -25.42 3.87 9.90
N LYS A 342 -24.94 2.73 10.29
CA LYS A 342 -25.09 1.35 9.85
C LYS A 342 -26.11 0.63 10.71
N LYS A 343 -27.07 -0.04 10.05
CA LYS A 343 -28.04 -0.93 10.71
C LYS A 343 -28.12 -2.23 9.92
N GLY A 344 -27.41 -3.25 10.41
CA GLY A 344 -27.28 -4.51 9.67
C GLY A 344 -26.57 -4.29 8.32
N GLU A 345 -27.22 -4.71 7.24
CA GLU A 345 -26.70 -4.60 5.87
C GLU A 345 -27.01 -3.26 5.20
N HIS A 346 -27.77 -2.38 5.88
CA HIS A 346 -28.15 -1.09 5.35
C HIS A 346 -27.27 0.03 5.91
N PHE A 347 -26.86 0.96 5.06
CA PHE A 347 -26.03 2.09 5.44
C PHE A 347 -26.65 3.41 5.00
N GLU A 348 -27.00 4.25 5.97
CA GLU A 348 -27.51 5.59 5.73
C GLU A 348 -26.36 6.59 5.85
N VAL A 349 -26.05 7.29 4.77
CA VAL A 349 -25.00 8.32 4.74
C VAL A 349 -25.65 9.69 4.77
N SER A 350 -25.32 10.49 5.78
CA SER A 350 -25.81 11.87 5.94
C SER A 350 -24.77 12.86 5.42
N LEU A 351 -25.17 13.67 4.43
CA LEU A 351 -24.33 14.68 3.77
C LEU A 351 -25.09 16.00 3.70
N LYS A 352 -24.35 17.11 3.82
CA LYS A 352 -24.95 18.43 3.67
C LYS A 352 -25.36 18.72 2.21
N ASP A 353 -24.58 18.20 1.26
CA ASP A 353 -24.79 18.42 -0.16
C ASP A 353 -24.70 17.09 -0.90
N SER A 354 -25.72 16.77 -1.67
CA SER A 354 -25.79 15.51 -2.43
C SER A 354 -24.75 15.45 -3.57
N SER A 355 -24.20 16.60 -3.99
CA SER A 355 -23.09 16.66 -4.93
C SER A 355 -21.76 16.33 -4.23
N SER A 356 -21.63 15.10 -3.75
CA SER A 356 -20.40 14.66 -3.05
C SER A 356 -19.19 14.66 -3.98
N SER A 357 -18.06 15.13 -3.46
CA SER A 357 -16.79 15.08 -4.18
C SER A 357 -16.40 13.62 -4.48
N SER A 358 -15.58 13.40 -5.50
CA SER A 358 -15.05 12.06 -5.83
C SER A 358 -14.37 11.41 -4.60
N PHE A 359 -13.72 12.23 -3.79
CA PHE A 359 -13.02 11.76 -2.58
C PHE A 359 -14.02 11.29 -1.50
N THR A 360 -15.13 11.99 -1.31
CA THR A 360 -16.18 11.57 -0.37
C THR A 360 -16.82 10.26 -0.81
N ARG A 361 -17.10 10.12 -2.12
CA ARG A 361 -17.63 8.88 -2.69
C ARG A 361 -16.68 7.71 -2.45
N GLN A 362 -15.38 7.92 -2.63
CA GLN A 362 -14.39 6.87 -2.39
C GLN A 362 -14.30 6.47 -0.90
N LEU A 363 -14.34 7.46 0.01
CA LEU A 363 -14.35 7.22 1.45
C LEU A 363 -15.52 6.34 1.87
N VAL A 364 -16.72 6.69 1.38
CA VAL A 364 -17.96 5.94 1.67
C VAL A 364 -17.90 4.56 1.03
N SER A 365 -17.44 4.45 -0.21
CA SER A 365 -17.26 3.18 -0.91
C SER A 365 -16.31 2.24 -0.15
N ASN A 366 -15.18 2.74 0.34
CA ASN A 366 -14.24 1.93 1.11
C ASN A 366 -14.88 1.40 2.41
N TYR A 367 -15.67 2.21 3.09
CA TYR A 367 -16.38 1.78 4.29
C TYR A 367 -17.44 0.71 3.97
N ILE A 368 -18.19 0.91 2.88
CA ILE A 368 -19.24 -0.01 2.42
C ILE A 368 -18.63 -1.39 2.15
N VAL A 369 -17.53 -1.42 1.38
CA VAL A 369 -16.82 -2.66 1.04
C VAL A 369 -16.29 -3.35 2.31
N GLY A 370 -15.60 -2.59 3.17
CA GLY A 370 -15.01 -3.13 4.40
C GLY A 370 -16.05 -3.62 5.42
N SER A 371 -17.29 -3.11 5.34
CA SER A 371 -18.37 -3.45 6.28
C SER A 371 -19.42 -4.39 5.69
N HIS A 372 -19.19 -4.96 4.51
CA HIS A 372 -20.07 -5.92 3.84
C HIS A 372 -21.52 -5.39 3.69
N LEU A 373 -21.67 -4.15 3.20
CA LEU A 373 -22.97 -3.47 3.10
C LEU A 373 -23.58 -3.65 1.72
N ASP A 374 -24.83 -4.08 1.67
CA ASP A 374 -25.55 -4.39 0.43
C ASP A 374 -26.40 -3.20 -0.07
N SER A 375 -26.81 -2.30 0.83
CA SER A 375 -27.65 -1.18 0.45
C SER A 375 -27.20 0.12 1.10
N VAL A 376 -27.23 1.19 0.32
CA VAL A 376 -26.79 2.52 0.77
C VAL A 376 -27.87 3.54 0.40
N SER A 377 -28.22 4.37 1.36
CA SER A 377 -29.09 5.52 1.14
C SER A 377 -28.38 6.80 1.55
N THR A 378 -28.56 7.84 0.75
CA THR A 378 -28.00 9.17 1.08
C THR A 378 -29.14 10.06 1.56
N VAL A 379 -28.95 10.68 2.72
CA VAL A 379 -29.94 11.58 3.34
C VAL A 379 -29.30 12.92 3.67
N PRO A 380 -30.09 13.98 3.78
CA PRO A 380 -29.55 15.27 4.24
C PRO A 380 -29.01 15.17 5.67
N LEU A 381 -27.94 15.93 5.94
CA LEU A 381 -27.36 16.02 7.28
C LEU A 381 -28.40 16.54 8.27
N LYS A 382 -28.60 15.82 9.35
CA LYS A 382 -29.52 16.18 10.43
C LYS A 382 -28.73 16.85 11.56
N ASN A 383 -29.37 17.72 12.33
CA ASN A 383 -28.75 18.33 13.50
C ASN A 383 -28.85 17.43 14.74
N VAL A 384 -29.74 16.42 14.70
CA VAL A 384 -30.00 15.53 15.84
C VAL A 384 -30.02 14.09 15.34
N TYR A 385 -29.27 13.24 16.01
CA TYR A 385 -29.27 11.78 15.81
C TYR A 385 -29.52 11.10 17.14
N GLN A 386 -30.16 9.94 17.06
CA GLN A 386 -30.32 9.05 18.22
C GLN A 386 -29.78 7.67 17.82
N PHE A 387 -28.84 7.16 18.61
CA PHE A 387 -28.23 5.86 18.35
C PHE A 387 -28.04 5.10 19.67
N LYS A 388 -28.81 4.02 19.85
CA LYS A 388 -28.75 3.13 21.03
C LYS A 388 -28.80 3.91 22.36
N GLY A 389 -29.77 4.81 22.46
CA GLY A 389 -29.95 5.63 23.66
C GLY A 389 -29.06 6.84 23.74
N ASN A 390 -27.97 6.90 22.98
CA ASN A 390 -27.09 8.07 22.93
C ASN A 390 -27.72 9.16 22.06
N ARG A 391 -27.82 10.36 22.60
CA ARG A 391 -28.27 11.54 21.85
C ARG A 391 -27.04 12.24 21.30
N ILE A 392 -27.04 12.52 20.00
CA ILE A 392 -25.90 13.09 19.28
C ILE A 392 -26.40 14.34 18.55
N TYR A 393 -25.74 15.45 18.80
CA TYR A 393 -26.13 16.76 18.26
C TYR A 393 -25.01 17.36 17.44
N VAL A 394 -25.33 17.82 16.24
CA VAL A 394 -24.39 18.49 15.35
C VAL A 394 -24.58 20.00 15.49
N ILE A 395 -23.53 20.67 15.93
CA ILE A 395 -23.46 22.14 16.00
C ILE A 395 -22.62 22.61 14.81
N ASP A 396 -23.29 23.24 13.86
CA ASP A 396 -22.68 23.73 12.62
C ASP A 396 -22.25 25.22 12.75
N SER A 397 -21.92 25.84 11.65
CA SER A 397 -21.47 27.25 11.58
C SER A 397 -22.44 28.25 12.25
N LEU A 398 -23.72 27.90 12.37
CA LEU A 398 -24.69 28.77 13.06
C LEU A 398 -24.47 28.84 14.58
N GLY A 399 -23.82 27.81 15.14
CA GLY A 399 -23.47 27.77 16.54
C GLY A 399 -24.68 27.71 17.51
N VAL A 400 -25.83 27.19 17.00
CA VAL A 400 -27.08 27.11 17.78
C VAL A 400 -27.08 25.84 18.62
N TYR A 401 -27.39 25.99 19.91
CA TYR A 401 -27.56 24.83 20.81
C TYR A 401 -28.56 25.19 21.94
N SER A 402 -29.20 24.17 22.50
CA SER A 402 -30.21 24.29 23.56
C SER A 402 -29.73 23.52 24.81
N SER A 403 -30.19 23.91 25.96
CA SER A 403 -29.98 23.20 27.23
C SER A 403 -30.57 21.79 27.22
N ASP A 404 -31.52 21.53 26.34
CA ASP A 404 -32.13 20.18 26.18
C ASP A 404 -31.11 19.13 25.72
N PHE A 405 -29.90 19.54 25.28
CA PHE A 405 -28.84 18.67 24.79
C PHE A 405 -27.92 18.12 25.90
N SER A 406 -28.38 18.19 27.16
CA SER A 406 -27.61 17.72 28.32
C SER A 406 -27.25 16.22 28.18
N ASN A 407 -26.05 15.88 28.63
CA ASN A 407 -25.50 14.52 28.62
C ASN A 407 -25.48 13.90 27.22
N ALA A 408 -25.29 14.69 26.16
CA ALA A 408 -25.24 14.23 24.79
C ALA A 408 -23.82 14.25 24.24
N THR A 409 -23.60 13.50 23.16
CA THR A 409 -22.40 13.62 22.34
C THR A 409 -22.57 14.81 21.39
N ILE A 410 -21.65 15.74 21.40
CA ILE A 410 -21.69 16.94 20.55
C ILE A 410 -20.69 16.80 19.41
N ILE A 411 -21.15 16.99 18.17
CA ILE A 411 -20.30 17.06 16.99
C ILE A 411 -20.16 18.52 16.57
N LEU A 412 -18.95 19.05 16.58
CA LEU A 412 -18.64 20.38 16.07
C LEU A 412 -18.22 20.27 14.61
N SER A 413 -18.92 21.00 13.74
CA SER A 413 -18.74 20.95 12.29
C SER A 413 -18.74 22.35 11.68
N ASN A 414 -17.97 22.55 10.63
CA ASN A 414 -17.94 23.79 9.85
C ASN A 414 -17.59 25.02 10.72
N SER A 415 -16.68 24.84 11.69
CA SER A 415 -16.05 25.88 12.49
C SER A 415 -17.03 26.85 13.20
N PRO A 416 -17.97 26.34 14.03
CA PRO A 416 -18.89 27.19 14.73
C PRO A 416 -18.17 28.22 15.61
N LYS A 417 -18.65 29.47 15.57
CA LYS A 417 -18.11 30.58 16.40
C LYS A 417 -18.71 30.51 17.79
N ILE A 418 -18.35 29.50 18.58
CA ILE A 418 -18.86 29.24 19.91
C ILE A 418 -17.79 29.43 20.98
N ASN A 419 -18.22 29.79 22.18
CA ASN A 419 -17.38 29.72 23.38
C ASN A 419 -17.56 28.33 23.98
N LEU A 420 -16.55 27.46 23.81
CA LEU A 420 -16.64 26.07 24.25
C LEU A 420 -16.76 25.92 25.77
N ASN A 421 -16.16 26.82 26.57
CA ASN A 421 -16.35 26.82 28.03
C ASN A 421 -17.82 26.98 28.38
N ARG A 422 -18.44 28.01 27.80
CA ARG A 422 -19.86 28.30 28.04
C ARG A 422 -20.77 27.15 27.61
N LEU A 423 -20.45 26.54 26.44
CA LEU A 423 -21.21 25.38 25.94
C LEU A 423 -21.11 24.20 26.93
N ILE A 424 -19.91 23.88 27.40
CA ILE A 424 -19.70 22.78 28.35
C ILE A 424 -20.46 23.05 29.65
N ASP A 425 -20.41 24.28 30.17
CA ASP A 425 -21.05 24.64 31.42
C ASP A 425 -22.59 24.62 31.30
N SER A 426 -23.15 24.94 30.13
CA SER A 426 -24.62 24.99 29.92
C SER A 426 -25.23 23.63 29.57
N ILE A 427 -24.51 22.75 28.88
CA ILE A 427 -25.05 21.48 28.37
C ILE A 427 -24.49 20.26 29.14
N SER A 428 -23.29 20.36 29.72
CA SER A 428 -22.58 19.24 30.35
C SER A 428 -22.53 18.02 29.43
N PRO A 429 -21.93 18.13 28.22
CA PRO A 429 -21.95 17.05 27.27
C PRO A 429 -21.09 15.85 27.76
N GLU A 430 -21.45 14.63 27.32
CA GLU A 430 -20.68 13.43 27.63
C GLU A 430 -19.30 13.47 26.94
N ARG A 431 -19.26 13.92 25.68
CA ARG A 431 -18.04 14.05 24.89
C ARG A 431 -18.24 15.02 23.73
N ILE A 432 -17.12 15.48 23.19
CA ILE A 432 -17.12 16.37 22.02
C ILE A 432 -16.28 15.75 20.91
N ILE A 433 -16.84 15.77 19.70
CA ILE A 433 -16.17 15.31 18.46
C ILE A 433 -15.98 16.56 17.58
N ALA A 434 -14.77 16.80 17.11
CA ALA A 434 -14.50 17.85 16.12
C ALA A 434 -14.17 17.16 14.79
N ASP A 435 -15.05 17.27 13.80
CA ASP A 435 -14.86 16.63 12.51
C ASP A 435 -13.81 17.35 11.64
N GLY A 436 -13.47 16.75 10.50
CA GLY A 436 -12.44 17.26 9.60
C GLY A 436 -12.83 18.53 8.84
N ASN A 437 -14.09 18.96 8.95
CA ASN A 437 -14.60 20.18 8.31
C ASN A 437 -14.36 21.45 9.14
N ASN A 438 -13.50 21.37 10.16
CA ASN A 438 -13.18 22.49 11.04
C ASN A 438 -11.79 23.05 10.76
N TYR A 439 -11.62 24.38 10.95
CA TYR A 439 -10.30 25.01 10.92
C TYR A 439 -9.41 24.43 12.03
N LYS A 440 -8.19 24.08 11.69
CA LYS A 440 -7.21 23.50 12.64
C LYS A 440 -6.97 24.38 13.86
N SER A 441 -7.01 25.70 13.69
CA SER A 441 -6.85 26.66 14.79
C SER A 441 -8.00 26.57 15.82
N TYR A 442 -9.22 26.34 15.34
CA TYR A 442 -10.39 26.16 16.20
C TYR A 442 -10.29 24.83 16.97
N VAL A 443 -9.97 23.74 16.27
CA VAL A 443 -9.81 22.41 16.86
C VAL A 443 -8.75 22.44 17.96
N LYS A 444 -7.60 23.11 17.71
CA LYS A 444 -6.51 23.25 18.70
C LYS A 444 -7.00 23.98 19.97
N ARG A 445 -7.74 25.07 19.80
CA ARG A 445 -8.30 25.84 20.90
C ARG A 445 -9.32 25.03 21.70
N TRP A 446 -10.26 24.36 21.02
CA TRP A 446 -11.27 23.50 21.64
C TRP A 446 -10.64 22.33 22.41
N LYS A 447 -9.59 21.74 21.85
CA LYS A 447 -8.85 20.64 22.48
C LYS A 447 -8.24 21.10 23.83
N ALA A 448 -7.66 22.30 23.86
CA ALA A 448 -7.12 22.88 25.10
C ALA A 448 -8.22 23.13 26.16
N THR A 449 -9.35 23.67 25.73
CA THR A 449 -10.52 23.92 26.61
C THR A 449 -11.06 22.59 27.17
N ALA A 450 -11.28 21.59 26.31
CA ALA A 450 -11.81 20.28 26.72
C ALA A 450 -10.86 19.60 27.72
N LYS A 451 -9.54 19.68 27.47
CA LYS A 451 -8.52 19.15 28.37
C LYS A 451 -8.59 19.80 29.75
N HIS A 452 -8.72 21.13 29.80
CA HIS A 452 -8.86 21.91 31.07
C HIS A 452 -10.12 21.47 31.83
N LYS A 453 -11.21 21.22 31.11
CA LYS A 453 -12.49 20.77 31.68
C LYS A 453 -12.57 19.26 31.94
N LYS A 454 -11.50 18.50 31.62
CA LYS A 454 -11.42 17.04 31.75
C LYS A 454 -12.51 16.32 30.96
N LEU A 455 -12.93 16.88 29.82
CA LEU A 455 -13.99 16.33 28.96
C LEU A 455 -13.39 15.53 27.80
N PRO A 456 -13.90 14.32 27.51
CA PRO A 456 -13.44 13.55 26.36
C PRO A 456 -13.60 14.33 25.04
N PHE A 457 -12.50 14.47 24.29
CA PHE A 457 -12.45 15.22 23.04
C PHE A 457 -11.82 14.38 21.95
N HIS A 458 -12.52 14.25 20.82
CA HIS A 458 -12.08 13.43 19.68
C HIS A 458 -11.98 14.30 18.42
N PRO A 459 -10.80 14.84 18.10
CA PRO A 459 -10.61 15.51 16.81
C PRO A 459 -10.33 14.44 15.73
N THR A 460 -11.22 14.31 14.75
CA THR A 460 -11.08 13.26 13.71
C THR A 460 -9.81 13.45 12.88
N GLY A 461 -9.33 14.69 12.73
CA GLY A 461 -8.09 14.97 11.99
C GLY A 461 -6.81 14.42 12.64
N GLU A 462 -6.86 14.10 13.95
CA GLU A 462 -5.72 13.53 14.68
C GLU A 462 -5.93 12.04 15.00
N LYS A 463 -7.16 11.66 15.31
CA LYS A 463 -7.50 10.33 15.84
C LYS A 463 -8.22 9.43 14.81
N GLY A 464 -8.48 9.95 13.60
CA GLY A 464 -9.26 9.24 12.61
C GLY A 464 -10.76 9.33 12.86
N ALA A 465 -11.55 8.60 12.07
CA ALA A 465 -13.01 8.57 12.21
C ALA A 465 -13.43 8.18 13.63
N PHE A 466 -14.52 8.76 14.09
CA PHE A 466 -15.10 8.41 15.39
C PHE A 466 -16.20 7.35 15.19
N LEU A 467 -16.15 6.29 15.99
CA LEU A 467 -17.06 5.16 15.89
C LEU A 467 -17.74 4.91 17.23
N ILE A 468 -19.07 4.77 17.20
CA ILE A 468 -19.83 4.16 18.29
C ILE A 468 -20.30 2.80 17.78
N LYS A 469 -19.81 1.74 18.39
CA LYS A 469 -20.18 0.36 18.04
C LYS A 469 -21.00 -0.28 19.13
N ASP A 470 -21.72 -1.32 18.72
CA ASP A 470 -22.42 -2.22 19.64
C ASP A 470 -21.40 -3.03 20.48
#